data_50d3124ca3c9f712498ce80b5214aa13
#
_entry.id   50d3124ca3c9f712498ce80b5214aa13
#
_cell.length_a   1.000
_cell.length_b   1.000
_cell.length_c   1.000
_cell.angle_alpha   90.00
_cell.angle_beta   90.00
_cell.angle_gamma   90.00
#
_symmetry.space_group_name_H-M   'P 1'
#
loop_
_entity.id
_entity.type
_entity.pdbx_description
1 polymer ?
#
loop_
_entity_poly.entity_id
_entity_poly.type
_entity_poly.pdbx_seq_one_letter_code
_entity_poly.pdbx_strand_id
1 'polypeptide(L)'
;KINIKNSRIEDGSSDCVDGDFVTGVIDDFTTSNCGGDGLDFSGSSIEIRNFKAENMGDKGMSVGENSSVLAFNVVVDKAFVGVASKDLSLLVIDGLKINNVKYGFAVYMKKTEYGAASLVAKDAVVDAENNYIVEKDSSLEVNGKIILDNKKKVYEKLYPVK
;
A
#
# COMPACT_ATOMS: atom_id res chain seq x y z
N LYS A 1 4.34 13.71 15.06
CA LYS A 1 5.53 13.14 14.44
C LYS A 1 5.80 11.77 15.07
N ILE A 2 6.02 10.76 14.25
CA ILE A 2 6.35 9.40 14.71
C ILE A 2 7.80 9.04 14.34
N ASN A 3 8.38 8.14 15.13
CA ASN A 3 9.68 7.53 14.85
C ASN A 3 9.65 6.11 15.43
N ILE A 4 9.42 5.13 14.54
CA ILE A 4 9.33 3.71 14.90
C ILE A 4 10.58 3.03 14.36
N LYS A 5 11.32 2.32 15.22
CA LYS A 5 12.53 1.61 14.82
C LYS A 5 12.66 0.27 15.49
N ASN A 6 13.24 -0.71 14.77
CA ASN A 6 13.56 -2.04 15.30
C ASN A 6 12.36 -2.62 16.08
N SER A 7 11.18 -2.59 15.49
CA SER A 7 9.93 -2.90 16.19
C SER A 7 9.09 -3.90 15.42
N ARG A 8 8.17 -4.53 16.14
CA ARG A 8 7.24 -5.50 15.57
C ARG A 8 5.85 -5.36 16.19
N ILE A 9 4.82 -5.53 15.38
CA ILE A 9 3.42 -5.66 15.81
C ILE A 9 2.87 -6.97 15.25
N GLU A 10 2.21 -7.74 16.10
CA GLU A 10 1.65 -9.04 15.75
C GLU A 10 0.24 -9.21 16.31
N ASP A 11 -0.54 -10.06 15.63
CA ASP A 11 -1.82 -10.57 16.10
C ASP A 11 -2.85 -9.45 16.37
N GLY A 12 -2.84 -8.40 15.54
CA GLY A 12 -3.83 -7.33 15.59
C GLY A 12 -5.17 -7.74 15.00
N SER A 13 -6.28 -7.35 15.63
CA SER A 13 -7.63 -7.65 15.12
C SER A 13 -8.06 -6.76 13.95
N SER A 14 -7.38 -5.64 13.72
CA SER A 14 -7.58 -4.65 12.66
C SER A 14 -6.25 -4.35 11.99
N ASP A 15 -6.03 -3.10 11.55
CA ASP A 15 -4.74 -2.66 11.02
C ASP A 15 -3.66 -2.76 12.09
N CYS A 16 -2.45 -3.19 11.69
CA CYS A 16 -1.32 -3.21 12.61
C CYS A 16 -0.89 -1.79 13.00
N VAL A 17 -0.87 -0.89 12.04
CA VAL A 17 -0.63 0.55 12.24
C VAL A 17 -1.62 1.33 11.40
N ASP A 18 -2.36 2.21 12.04
CA ASP A 18 -3.25 3.20 11.42
C ASP A 18 -2.76 4.59 11.82
N GLY A 19 -2.34 5.37 10.84
CA GLY A 19 -1.67 6.67 11.05
C GLY A 19 -2.35 7.81 10.28
N ASP A 20 -3.17 8.59 11.00
CA ASP A 20 -3.83 9.76 10.45
C ASP A 20 -3.04 11.04 10.73
N PHE A 21 -2.80 11.85 9.69
CA PHE A 21 -2.15 13.16 9.77
C PHE A 21 -0.80 13.14 10.51
N VAL A 22 -0.02 12.08 10.28
CA VAL A 22 1.29 11.91 10.91
C VAL A 22 2.43 12.21 9.94
N THR A 23 3.58 12.59 10.48
CA THR A 23 4.83 12.71 9.76
C THR A 23 5.92 11.94 10.49
N GLY A 24 6.88 11.38 9.76
CA GLY A 24 8.01 10.74 10.43
C GLY A 24 8.70 9.64 9.65
N VAL A 25 9.32 8.75 10.41
CA VAL A 25 10.14 7.66 9.87
C VAL A 25 9.77 6.34 10.54
N ILE A 26 9.70 5.29 9.74
CA ILE A 26 9.59 3.89 10.17
C ILE A 26 10.81 3.16 9.60
N ASP A 27 11.59 2.50 10.45
CA ASP A 27 12.80 1.80 10.02
C ASP A 27 12.96 0.47 10.75
N ASP A 28 13.24 -0.59 10.00
CA ASP A 28 13.34 -1.96 10.49
C ASP A 28 12.08 -2.37 11.29
N PHE A 29 10.98 -2.50 10.56
CA PHE A 29 9.67 -2.74 11.14
C PHE A 29 8.97 -3.93 10.49
N THR A 30 8.41 -4.79 11.32
CA THR A 30 7.64 -5.96 10.86
C THR A 30 6.22 -5.92 11.41
N THR A 31 5.26 -6.23 10.56
CA THR A 31 3.87 -6.50 10.95
C THR A 31 3.49 -7.93 10.57
N SER A 32 2.74 -8.62 11.43
CA SER A 32 2.29 -9.98 11.14
C SER A 32 0.94 -10.32 11.75
N ASN A 33 0.15 -11.13 11.02
CA ASN A 33 -1.14 -11.65 11.47
C ASN A 33 -2.13 -10.56 11.90
N CYS A 34 -2.22 -9.43 11.19
CA CYS A 34 -3.22 -8.42 11.47
C CYS A 34 -4.46 -8.60 10.58
N GLY A 35 -5.64 -8.35 11.15
CA GLY A 35 -6.93 -8.55 10.47
C GLY A 35 -7.23 -7.51 9.37
N GLY A 36 -6.54 -6.39 9.35
CA GLY A 36 -6.60 -5.34 8.35
C GLY A 36 -5.28 -5.15 7.59
N ASP A 37 -4.84 -3.90 7.47
CA ASP A 37 -3.63 -3.52 6.78
C ASP A 37 -2.37 -3.65 7.67
N GLY A 38 -1.22 -3.91 7.08
CA GLY A 38 0.06 -3.84 7.78
C GLY A 38 0.39 -2.41 8.21
N LEU A 39 0.30 -1.49 7.25
CA LEU A 39 0.37 -0.04 7.46
C LEU A 39 -0.78 0.62 6.70
N ASP A 40 -1.58 1.48 7.34
CA ASP A 40 -2.52 2.41 6.69
C ASP A 40 -2.19 3.84 7.08
N PHE A 41 -1.99 4.70 6.09
CA PHE A 41 -1.67 6.12 6.28
C PHE A 41 -2.67 6.99 5.54
N SER A 42 -3.29 7.93 6.26
CA SER A 42 -4.18 8.96 5.73
C SER A 42 -3.67 10.36 6.05
N GLY A 43 -3.61 11.26 5.06
CA GLY A 43 -3.18 12.65 5.24
C GLY A 43 -1.73 12.80 5.75
N SER A 44 -0.87 11.84 5.50
CA SER A 44 0.40 11.66 6.19
C SER A 44 1.61 11.82 5.28
N SER A 45 2.79 12.11 5.87
CA SER A 45 4.07 12.17 5.14
C SER A 45 5.11 11.33 5.87
N ILE A 46 5.43 10.15 5.31
CA ILE A 46 6.21 9.11 5.98
C ILE A 46 7.34 8.61 5.08
N GLU A 47 8.51 8.44 5.67
CA GLU A 47 9.59 7.66 5.09
C GLU A 47 9.66 6.28 5.77
N ILE A 48 9.72 5.22 4.95
CA ILE A 48 9.74 3.83 5.42
C ILE A 48 11.00 3.16 4.90
N ARG A 49 11.70 2.43 5.77
CA ARG A 49 12.85 1.61 5.39
C ARG A 49 12.73 0.22 6.01
N ASN A 50 13.10 -0.81 5.24
CA ASN A 50 13.16 -2.19 5.73
C ASN A 50 11.85 -2.63 6.40
N PHE A 51 10.74 -2.53 5.66
CA PHE A 51 9.42 -2.92 6.14
C PHE A 51 9.03 -4.32 5.64
N LYS A 52 8.48 -5.12 6.54
CA LYS A 52 7.93 -6.43 6.21
C LYS A 52 6.51 -6.58 6.75
N ALA A 53 5.58 -6.98 5.87
CA ALA A 53 4.22 -7.36 6.23
C ALA A 53 3.98 -8.84 5.90
N GLU A 54 3.51 -9.62 6.86
CA GLU A 54 3.24 -11.05 6.72
C GLU A 54 1.84 -11.40 7.18
N ASN A 55 1.05 -12.04 6.32
CA ASN A 55 -0.32 -12.52 6.63
C ASN A 55 -1.25 -11.40 7.09
N MET A 56 -1.46 -10.42 6.22
CA MET A 56 -2.40 -9.32 6.43
C MET A 56 -3.80 -9.71 5.93
N GLY A 57 -4.82 -9.32 6.69
CA GLY A 57 -6.22 -9.58 6.30
C GLY A 57 -6.67 -8.79 5.09
N ASP A 58 -6.10 -7.60 4.87
CA ASP A 58 -6.40 -6.77 3.71
C ASP A 58 -5.13 -6.38 2.94
N LYS A 59 -4.38 -5.33 3.29
CA LYS A 59 -3.25 -4.85 2.49
C LYS A 59 -1.92 -4.94 3.26
N GLY A 60 -0.84 -5.19 2.55
CA GLY A 60 0.50 -5.04 3.13
C GLY A 60 0.78 -3.60 3.52
N MET A 61 0.51 -2.66 2.59
CA MET A 61 0.64 -1.22 2.80
C MET A 61 -0.47 -0.48 2.07
N SER A 62 -1.06 0.50 2.72
CA SER A 62 -2.15 1.35 2.25
C SER A 62 -1.82 2.82 2.47
N VAL A 63 -1.92 3.63 1.43
CA VAL A 63 -1.59 5.07 1.48
C VAL A 63 -2.75 5.84 0.85
N GLY A 64 -3.41 6.69 1.62
CA GLY A 64 -4.62 7.40 1.20
C GLY A 64 -4.68 8.85 1.64
N GLU A 65 -5.71 9.55 1.15
CA GLU A 65 -6.10 10.88 1.60
C GLU A 65 -4.99 11.94 1.49
N ASN A 66 -4.42 12.07 0.27
CA ASN A 66 -3.35 13.03 -0.02
C ASN A 66 -2.07 12.78 0.81
N SER A 67 -1.78 11.52 1.12
CA SER A 67 -0.52 11.14 1.76
C SER A 67 0.64 11.11 0.77
N SER A 68 1.84 11.29 1.28
CA SER A 68 3.10 11.12 0.54
C SER A 68 4.01 10.15 1.29
N VAL A 69 4.26 8.99 0.70
CA VAL A 69 5.09 7.95 1.31
C VAL A 69 6.24 7.59 0.38
N LEU A 70 7.46 7.63 0.93
CA LEU A 70 8.67 7.15 0.29
C LEU A 70 9.15 5.91 1.05
N ALA A 71 9.24 4.76 0.37
CA ALA A 71 9.58 3.50 0.99
C ALA A 71 10.78 2.82 0.31
N PHE A 72 11.60 2.13 1.11
CA PHE A 72 12.77 1.40 0.66
C PHE A 72 12.78 -0.02 1.27
N ASN A 73 13.07 -1.03 0.46
CA ASN A 73 13.16 -2.42 0.88
C ASN A 73 11.88 -2.90 1.57
N VAL A 74 10.81 -3.01 0.80
CA VAL A 74 9.48 -3.47 1.28
C VAL A 74 9.25 -4.92 0.86
N VAL A 75 8.82 -5.74 1.81
CA VAL A 75 8.39 -7.12 1.55
C VAL A 75 6.96 -7.31 2.04
N VAL A 76 6.11 -7.81 1.17
CA VAL A 76 4.73 -8.22 1.52
C VAL A 76 4.56 -9.68 1.16
N ASP A 77 4.18 -10.49 2.14
CA ASP A 77 3.86 -11.88 1.93
C ASP A 77 2.49 -12.22 2.52
N LYS A 78 1.61 -12.71 1.68
CA LYS A 78 0.24 -13.11 2.01
C LYS A 78 -0.64 -11.94 2.49
N ALA A 79 -1.31 -11.31 1.54
CA ALA A 79 -2.31 -10.26 1.74
C ALA A 79 -3.39 -10.34 0.65
N PHE A 80 -4.50 -9.64 0.81
CA PHE A 80 -5.46 -9.46 -0.29
C PHE A 80 -4.89 -8.53 -1.36
N VAL A 81 -4.30 -7.39 -0.95
CA VAL A 81 -3.57 -6.46 -1.83
C VAL A 81 -2.15 -6.30 -1.30
N GLY A 82 -1.15 -6.38 -2.16
CA GLY A 82 0.25 -6.12 -1.78
C GLY A 82 0.43 -4.69 -1.28
N VAL A 83 0.31 -3.73 -2.16
CA VAL A 83 0.40 -2.29 -1.83
C VAL A 83 -0.66 -1.48 -2.57
N ALA A 84 -1.20 -0.47 -1.89
CA ALA A 84 -2.23 0.41 -2.44
C ALA A 84 -1.89 1.89 -2.28
N SER A 85 -2.15 2.69 -3.33
CA SER A 85 -2.19 4.15 -3.27
C SER A 85 -3.59 4.63 -3.63
N LYS A 86 -4.19 5.46 -2.78
CA LYS A 86 -5.58 5.90 -2.87
C LYS A 86 -5.68 7.42 -2.74
N ASP A 87 -6.76 8.01 -3.28
CA ASP A 87 -7.25 9.33 -2.86
C ASP A 87 -6.18 10.44 -2.90
N LEU A 88 -5.68 10.78 -4.08
CA LEU A 88 -4.66 11.81 -4.37
C LEU A 88 -3.28 11.53 -3.74
N SER A 89 -3.05 10.34 -3.20
CA SER A 89 -1.79 10.00 -2.56
C SER A 89 -0.69 9.65 -3.56
N LEU A 90 0.55 9.83 -3.14
CA LEU A 90 1.75 9.40 -3.84
C LEU A 90 2.51 8.37 -3.00
N LEU A 91 2.65 7.17 -3.53
CA LEU A 91 3.49 6.12 -2.96
C LEU A 91 4.65 5.83 -3.92
N VAL A 92 5.87 6.02 -3.44
CA VAL A 92 7.09 5.67 -4.17
C VAL A 92 7.83 4.58 -3.39
N ILE A 93 8.13 3.46 -4.05
CA ILE A 93 8.84 2.33 -3.43
C ILE A 93 10.06 1.98 -4.27
N ASP A 94 11.21 1.87 -3.63
CA ASP A 94 12.46 1.38 -4.22
C ASP A 94 12.89 0.09 -3.52
N GLY A 95 12.94 -1.02 -4.26
CA GLY A 95 13.11 -2.36 -3.70
C GLY A 95 11.80 -2.91 -3.12
N LEU A 96 11.00 -3.60 -3.94
CA LEU A 96 9.72 -4.17 -3.54
C LEU A 96 9.64 -5.66 -3.89
N LYS A 97 9.27 -6.47 -2.90
CA LYS A 97 8.93 -7.87 -3.12
C LYS A 97 7.54 -8.17 -2.60
N ILE A 98 6.67 -8.64 -3.48
CA ILE A 98 5.30 -9.06 -3.15
C ILE A 98 5.15 -10.54 -3.50
N ASN A 99 4.63 -11.34 -2.56
CA ASN A 99 4.34 -12.74 -2.79
C ASN A 99 2.95 -13.11 -2.23
N ASN A 100 2.32 -14.12 -2.83
CA ASN A 100 1.11 -14.76 -2.32
C ASN A 100 -0.05 -13.77 -2.08
N VAL A 101 -0.29 -12.86 -3.00
CA VAL A 101 -1.38 -11.88 -2.89
C VAL A 101 -2.38 -12.03 -4.03
N LYS A 102 -3.61 -11.58 -3.81
CA LYS A 102 -4.61 -11.58 -4.89
C LYS A 102 -4.38 -10.45 -5.87
N TYR A 103 -4.02 -9.26 -5.40
CA TYR A 103 -3.64 -8.12 -6.24
C TYR A 103 -2.26 -7.59 -5.78
N GLY A 104 -1.32 -7.47 -6.72
CA GLY A 104 0.00 -6.90 -6.43
C GLY A 104 -0.10 -5.42 -6.07
N PHE A 105 -0.65 -4.64 -6.99
CA PHE A 105 -0.86 -3.19 -6.86
C PHE A 105 -2.33 -2.82 -7.01
N ALA A 106 -2.80 -1.88 -6.17
CA ALA A 106 -4.09 -1.23 -6.34
C ALA A 106 -3.92 0.30 -6.31
N VAL A 107 -4.36 1.00 -7.38
CA VAL A 107 -4.27 2.46 -7.46
C VAL A 107 -5.63 3.01 -7.83
N TYR A 108 -6.29 3.72 -6.91
CA TYR A 108 -7.70 4.07 -7.09
C TYR A 108 -8.18 5.25 -6.25
N MET A 109 -9.41 5.67 -6.48
CA MET A 109 -10.14 6.64 -5.66
C MET A 109 -11.19 5.90 -4.83
N LYS A 110 -11.04 5.94 -3.50
CA LYS A 110 -12.07 5.50 -2.54
C LYS A 110 -12.96 6.68 -2.18
N LYS A 111 -12.34 7.86 -2.01
CA LYS A 111 -12.96 9.14 -1.66
C LYS A 111 -12.80 10.10 -2.83
N THR A 112 -13.83 10.25 -3.63
CA THR A 112 -13.78 11.01 -4.90
C THR A 112 -13.46 12.49 -4.74
N GLU A 113 -13.68 13.05 -3.56
CA GLU A 113 -13.34 14.44 -3.22
C GLU A 113 -11.82 14.73 -3.25
N TYR A 114 -10.97 13.71 -3.11
CA TYR A 114 -9.52 13.88 -3.20
C TYR A 114 -9.01 13.85 -4.64
N GLY A 115 -9.41 12.84 -5.40
CA GLY A 115 -8.96 12.65 -6.79
C GLY A 115 -8.05 11.44 -7.00
N ALA A 116 -7.44 11.40 -8.19
CA ALA A 116 -6.63 10.28 -8.66
C ALA A 116 -5.32 10.11 -7.89
N ALA A 117 -4.91 8.86 -7.67
CA ALA A 117 -3.69 8.52 -6.94
C ALA A 117 -2.55 8.12 -7.87
N SER A 118 -1.33 8.07 -7.32
CA SER A 118 -0.12 7.67 -8.04
C SER A 118 0.72 6.68 -7.25
N LEU A 119 1.29 5.69 -7.94
CA LEU A 119 2.22 4.72 -7.38
C LEU A 119 3.39 4.48 -8.33
N VAL A 120 4.61 4.57 -7.81
CA VAL A 120 5.84 4.24 -8.53
C VAL A 120 6.59 3.17 -7.76
N ALA A 121 6.85 2.02 -8.39
CA ALA A 121 7.62 0.93 -7.82
C ALA A 121 8.86 0.64 -8.68
N LYS A 122 10.04 0.70 -8.08
CA LYS A 122 11.32 0.36 -8.69
C LYS A 122 11.86 -0.93 -8.08
N ASP A 123 12.65 -1.67 -8.85
CA ASP A 123 13.21 -2.96 -8.44
C ASP A 123 12.14 -3.86 -7.79
N ALA A 124 10.97 -3.90 -8.45
CA ALA A 124 9.80 -4.62 -7.97
C ALA A 124 9.74 -6.04 -8.56
N VAL A 125 9.55 -7.03 -7.67
CA VAL A 125 9.25 -8.42 -8.00
C VAL A 125 7.89 -8.77 -7.41
N VAL A 126 6.96 -9.22 -8.25
CA VAL A 126 5.57 -9.44 -7.86
C VAL A 126 5.10 -10.83 -8.29
N ASP A 127 4.68 -11.62 -7.30
CA ASP A 127 3.95 -12.88 -7.45
C ASP A 127 2.54 -12.70 -6.90
N ALA A 128 1.58 -12.53 -7.80
CA ALA A 128 0.19 -12.24 -7.50
C ALA A 128 -0.76 -12.91 -8.50
N GLU A 129 -1.98 -13.22 -8.08
CA GLU A 129 -3.01 -13.70 -9.00
C GLU A 129 -3.32 -12.65 -10.08
N ASN A 130 -3.35 -11.38 -9.70
CA ASN A 130 -3.49 -10.22 -10.57
C ASN A 130 -2.39 -9.21 -10.23
N ASN A 131 -1.53 -8.91 -11.17
CA ASN A 131 -0.40 -8.01 -10.90
C ASN A 131 -0.86 -6.60 -10.49
N TYR A 132 -1.95 -6.10 -11.04
CA TYR A 132 -2.44 -4.76 -10.72
C TYR A 132 -3.94 -4.59 -11.00
N ILE A 133 -4.50 -3.56 -10.37
CA ILE A 133 -5.79 -2.96 -10.71
C ILE A 133 -5.66 -1.43 -10.57
N VAL A 134 -5.87 -0.69 -11.67
CA VAL A 134 -5.66 0.77 -11.71
C VAL A 134 -6.92 1.46 -12.18
N GLU A 135 -7.41 2.41 -11.39
CA GLU A 135 -8.56 3.21 -11.76
C GLU A 135 -8.20 4.25 -12.83
N LYS A 136 -9.18 4.58 -13.66
CA LYS A 136 -9.04 5.65 -14.64
C LYS A 136 -8.54 6.93 -13.96
N ASP A 137 -7.64 7.65 -14.63
CA ASP A 137 -6.97 8.88 -14.21
C ASP A 137 -5.92 8.70 -13.08
N SER A 138 -5.85 7.52 -12.44
CA SER A 138 -4.76 7.13 -11.54
C SER A 138 -3.56 6.60 -12.33
N SER A 139 -2.37 6.67 -11.74
CA SER A 139 -1.12 6.25 -12.41
C SER A 139 -0.36 5.19 -11.64
N LEU A 140 0.10 4.18 -12.36
CA LEU A 140 1.01 3.15 -11.85
C LEU A 140 2.23 3.04 -12.76
N GLU A 141 3.42 3.15 -12.18
CA GLU A 141 4.68 2.84 -12.86
C GLU A 141 5.39 1.71 -12.13
N VAL A 142 5.78 0.66 -12.84
CA VAL A 142 6.52 -0.47 -12.28
C VAL A 142 7.76 -0.73 -13.13
N ASN A 143 8.94 -0.66 -12.51
CA ASN A 143 10.23 -0.87 -13.15
C ASN A 143 10.41 -0.02 -14.44
N GLY A 144 10.00 1.26 -14.38
CA GLY A 144 10.07 2.19 -15.50
C GLY A 144 8.98 1.99 -16.57
N LYS A 145 8.06 1.06 -16.37
CA LYS A 145 6.94 0.82 -17.28
C LYS A 145 5.65 1.41 -16.72
N ILE A 146 5.05 2.33 -17.47
CA ILE A 146 3.73 2.89 -17.14
C ILE A 146 2.65 1.86 -17.46
N ILE A 147 1.76 1.63 -16.50
CA ILE A 147 0.64 0.69 -16.58
C ILE A 147 -0.66 1.49 -16.71
N LEU A 148 -1.36 1.30 -17.79
CA LEU A 148 -2.68 1.91 -18.06
C LEU A 148 -3.75 0.82 -18.05
N ASP A 149 -4.52 0.73 -16.99
CA ASP A 149 -5.61 -0.25 -16.85
C ASP A 149 -7.00 0.38 -17.03
N ASN A 150 -7.15 1.66 -16.72
CA ASN A 150 -8.35 2.47 -16.94
C ASN A 150 -9.65 1.85 -16.39
N LYS A 151 -9.57 1.12 -15.28
CA LYS A 151 -10.75 0.56 -14.65
C LYS A 151 -11.65 1.68 -14.08
N LYS A 152 -12.90 1.39 -13.90
CA LYS A 152 -13.85 2.24 -13.20
C LYS A 152 -14.28 1.55 -11.92
N LYS A 153 -14.51 2.33 -10.86
CA LYS A 153 -15.05 1.84 -9.58
C LYS A 153 -14.20 0.71 -9.00
N VAL A 154 -12.90 0.93 -8.92
CA VAL A 154 -11.95 -0.08 -8.44
C VAL A 154 -12.26 -0.47 -7.01
N TYR A 155 -12.60 0.48 -6.15
CA TYR A 155 -13.01 0.19 -4.77
C TYR A 155 -14.17 -0.80 -4.70
N GLU A 156 -15.25 -0.59 -5.48
CA GLU A 156 -16.40 -1.50 -5.52
C GLU A 156 -16.04 -2.90 -6.05
N LYS A 157 -15.03 -3.00 -6.92
CA LYS A 157 -14.54 -4.29 -7.43
C LYS A 157 -13.68 -5.05 -6.43
N LEU A 158 -12.87 -4.33 -5.66
CA LEU A 158 -12.06 -4.93 -4.59
C LEU A 158 -12.95 -5.37 -3.42
N TYR A 159 -13.96 -4.57 -3.08
CA TYR A 159 -14.84 -4.78 -1.91
C TYR A 159 -16.32 -4.73 -2.32
N PRO A 160 -16.81 -5.76 -3.05
CA PRO A 160 -18.21 -5.78 -3.46
C PRO A 160 -19.12 -5.86 -2.25
N VAL A 161 -20.13 -4.97 -2.21
CA VAL A 161 -21.20 -5.04 -1.22
C VAL A 161 -21.95 -6.35 -1.44
N LYS A 162 -22.04 -7.16 -0.39
CA LYS A 162 -22.79 -8.42 -0.40
C LYS A 162 -24.29 -8.17 -0.27
#